data_1a8372aaabfdf14ba8d09a1813763529
#
_entry.id   1a8372aaabfdf14ba8d09a1813763529
#
_cell.length_a   1.000
_cell.length_b   1.000
_cell.length_c   1.000
_cell.angle_alpha   90.00
_cell.angle_beta   90.00
_cell.angle_gamma   90.00
#
_symmetry.space_group_name_H-M   'P 1'
#
loop_
_entity.id
_entity.type
_entity.pdbx_description
1 polymer ?
#
loop_
_entity_poly.entity_id
_entity_poly.type
_entity_poly.pdbx_seq_one_letter_code
_entity_poly.pdbx_strand_id
1 'polypeptide(L)'
;MNTTQKQELAITILNQLGGVAKLKMMTGAYNFMTVDNGVTFRIKNRLRRVNAITIVLNGKDLYDVTFYNVRGFDRKIVREYNDVYFDQLMPFFEDTTGMYLSFGAMHIDVNKVAPKIKNYDKNN
;
A
#
# COMPACT_ATOMS: atom_id res chain seq x y z
N MET A 1 6.96 -20.00 -10.81
CA MET A 1 7.84 -19.08 -10.05
C MET A 1 8.27 -19.80 -8.79
N ASN A 2 9.60 -19.87 -8.55
CA ASN A 2 10.09 -20.53 -7.34
C ASN A 2 10.06 -19.58 -6.16
N THR A 3 10.41 -20.09 -4.98
CA THR A 3 10.34 -19.32 -3.74
C THR A 3 11.20 -18.05 -3.79
N THR A 4 12.41 -18.17 -4.33
CA THR A 4 13.32 -17.03 -4.44
C THR A 4 12.74 -15.94 -5.34
N GLN A 5 12.17 -16.33 -6.47
CA GLN A 5 11.57 -15.39 -7.41
C GLN A 5 10.35 -14.71 -6.81
N LYS A 6 9.54 -15.46 -6.03
CA LYS A 6 8.39 -14.86 -5.33
C LYS A 6 8.84 -13.81 -4.33
N GLN A 7 9.89 -14.11 -3.57
CA GLN A 7 10.42 -13.17 -2.59
C GLN A 7 11.00 -11.92 -3.27
N GLU A 8 11.71 -12.10 -4.37
CA GLU A 8 12.28 -10.97 -5.10
C GLU A 8 11.18 -10.06 -5.64
N LEU A 9 10.13 -10.64 -6.19
CA LEU A 9 9.01 -9.85 -6.69
C LEU A 9 8.32 -9.10 -5.55
N ALA A 10 8.09 -9.78 -4.43
CA ALA A 10 7.47 -9.14 -3.28
C ALA A 10 8.29 -7.94 -2.81
N ILE A 11 9.60 -8.11 -2.69
CA ILE A 11 10.48 -7.02 -2.27
C ILE A 11 10.46 -5.88 -3.27
N THR A 12 10.46 -6.20 -4.56
CA THR A 12 10.39 -5.19 -5.61
C THR A 12 9.12 -4.35 -5.46
N ILE A 13 7.98 -5.01 -5.24
CA ILE A 13 6.71 -4.31 -5.06
C ILE A 13 6.76 -3.43 -3.81
N LEU A 14 7.25 -3.98 -2.70
CA LEU A 14 7.31 -3.24 -1.45
C LEU A 14 8.25 -2.04 -1.54
N ASN A 15 9.34 -2.17 -2.30
CA ASN A 15 10.26 -1.05 -2.50
C ASN A 15 9.60 0.08 -3.26
N GLN A 16 8.64 -0.23 -4.13
CA GLN A 16 7.89 0.80 -4.85
C GLN A 16 6.92 1.53 -3.94
N LEU A 17 6.65 0.99 -2.75
CA LEU A 17 5.89 1.66 -1.70
C LEU A 17 6.79 2.32 -0.66
N GLY A 18 8.08 2.36 -0.91
CA GLY A 18 9.02 2.99 0.01
C GLY A 18 9.84 2.02 0.84
N GLY A 19 9.58 0.72 0.73
CA GLY A 19 10.34 -0.32 1.43
C GLY A 19 9.65 -0.79 2.70
N VAL A 20 10.04 -1.99 3.14
CA VAL A 20 9.42 -2.64 4.30
C VAL A 20 9.60 -1.79 5.57
N ALA A 21 10.78 -1.23 5.77
CA ALA A 21 11.04 -0.45 6.99
C ALA A 21 10.13 0.77 7.08
N LYS A 22 9.96 1.46 5.96
CA LYS A 22 9.09 2.64 5.93
C LYS A 22 7.63 2.24 6.12
N LEU A 23 7.19 1.16 5.48
CA LEU A 23 5.84 0.67 5.66
C LEU A 23 5.56 0.34 7.13
N LYS A 24 6.48 -0.34 7.79
CA LYS A 24 6.33 -0.67 9.20
C LYS A 24 6.24 0.59 10.06
N MET A 25 7.11 1.54 9.79
CA MET A 25 7.19 2.76 10.59
C MET A 25 5.98 3.65 10.39
N MET A 26 5.55 3.82 9.16
CA MET A 26 4.50 4.79 8.82
C MET A 26 3.09 4.21 8.95
N THR A 27 2.93 2.89 8.80
CA THR A 27 1.60 2.28 8.76
C THR A 27 1.42 1.16 9.77
N GLY A 28 2.47 0.77 10.47
CA GLY A 28 2.42 -0.38 11.34
C GLY A 28 2.29 -1.70 10.59
N ALA A 29 2.77 -1.74 9.35
CA ALA A 29 2.62 -2.91 8.50
C ALA A 29 3.23 -4.17 9.12
N TYR A 30 2.55 -5.29 8.94
CA TYR A 30 2.97 -6.58 9.47
C TYR A 30 2.37 -7.71 8.65
N ASN A 31 2.78 -8.94 8.94
CA ASN A 31 2.30 -10.15 8.24
C ASN A 31 2.52 -10.09 6.74
N PHE A 32 3.74 -9.74 6.35
CA PHE A 32 4.11 -9.74 4.94
C PHE A 32 4.19 -11.17 4.45
N MET A 33 3.45 -11.47 3.38
CA MET A 33 3.43 -12.81 2.80
C MET A 33 3.45 -12.73 1.30
N THR A 34 4.17 -13.66 0.66
CA THR A 34 4.12 -13.76 -0.80
C THR A 34 2.82 -14.46 -1.19
N VAL A 35 2.26 -14.03 -2.32
CA VAL A 35 1.16 -14.72 -2.98
C VAL A 35 1.58 -14.95 -4.42
N ASP A 36 0.76 -15.64 -5.20
CA ASP A 36 1.09 -15.85 -6.59
C ASP A 36 1.23 -14.51 -7.29
N ASN A 37 2.41 -14.24 -7.83
CA ASN A 37 2.75 -13.03 -8.56
C ASN A 37 2.66 -11.74 -7.73
N GLY A 38 2.78 -11.84 -6.40
CA GLY A 38 2.67 -10.62 -5.62
C GLY A 38 2.91 -10.78 -4.14
N VAL A 39 2.35 -9.85 -3.39
CA VAL A 39 2.54 -9.73 -1.95
C VAL A 39 1.25 -9.29 -1.29
N THR A 40 1.04 -9.76 -0.07
CA THR A 40 -0.04 -9.29 0.79
C THR A 40 0.53 -8.92 2.15
N PHE A 41 -0.08 -7.93 2.79
CA PHE A 41 0.33 -7.54 4.14
C PHE A 41 -0.80 -6.80 4.83
N ARG A 42 -0.65 -6.62 6.14
CA ARG A 42 -1.63 -5.94 6.97
C ARG A 42 -1.06 -4.64 7.50
N ILE A 43 -1.95 -3.69 7.78
CA ILE A 43 -1.57 -2.40 8.34
C ILE A 43 -2.44 -2.10 9.56
N LYS A 44 -1.95 -1.23 10.42
CA LYS A 44 -2.68 -0.79 11.61
C LYS A 44 -3.30 0.57 11.32
N ASN A 45 -4.41 0.53 10.62
CA ASN A 45 -5.08 1.75 10.17
C ASN A 45 -6.28 2.07 11.06
N ARG A 46 -6.27 3.26 11.64
CA ARG A 46 -7.38 3.76 12.45
C ARG A 46 -8.16 4.87 11.76
N LEU A 47 -7.70 5.28 10.58
CA LEU A 47 -8.33 6.37 9.86
C LEU A 47 -9.46 5.89 8.97
N ARG A 48 -9.29 4.73 8.38
CA ARG A 48 -10.28 4.15 7.48
C ARG A 48 -10.32 2.65 7.71
N ARG A 49 -11.39 2.03 7.22
CA ARG A 49 -11.59 0.59 7.40
C ARG A 49 -10.86 -0.20 6.33
N VAL A 50 -9.58 0.06 6.19
CA VAL A 50 -8.68 -0.69 5.31
C VAL A 50 -7.52 -1.13 6.15
N ASN A 51 -7.37 -2.44 6.34
CA ASN A 51 -6.29 -2.96 7.16
C ASN A 51 -5.51 -4.10 6.52
N ALA A 52 -5.77 -4.40 5.25
CA ALA A 52 -5.02 -5.41 4.51
C ALA A 52 -4.96 -5.03 3.04
N ILE A 53 -3.85 -5.35 2.40
CA ILE A 53 -3.60 -5.00 1.00
C ILE A 53 -2.98 -6.19 0.30
N THR A 54 -3.42 -6.45 -0.94
CA THR A 54 -2.79 -7.42 -1.82
C THR A 54 -2.42 -6.73 -3.12
N ILE A 55 -1.19 -6.92 -3.56
CA ILE A 55 -0.67 -6.34 -4.80
C ILE A 55 -0.11 -7.47 -5.62
N VAL A 56 -0.63 -7.66 -6.83
CA VAL A 56 -0.15 -8.70 -7.73
C VAL A 56 0.21 -8.10 -9.08
N LEU A 57 1.25 -8.68 -9.69
CA LEU A 57 1.67 -8.30 -11.04
C LEU A 57 0.79 -9.07 -12.02
N ASN A 58 0.12 -8.36 -12.92
CA ASN A 58 -0.77 -8.99 -13.88
C ASN A 58 -0.05 -9.28 -15.19
N GLY A 59 -0.78 -9.86 -16.17
CA GLY A 59 -0.17 -10.23 -17.44
C GLY A 59 0.26 -9.09 -18.34
N LYS A 60 -0.06 -7.86 -17.96
CA LYS A 60 0.32 -6.66 -18.71
C LYS A 60 1.52 -5.96 -18.08
N ASP A 61 2.18 -6.61 -17.11
CA ASP A 61 3.27 -6.01 -16.32
C ASP A 61 2.83 -4.79 -15.53
N LEU A 62 1.56 -4.73 -15.20
CA LEU A 62 0.99 -3.73 -14.32
C LEU A 62 0.50 -4.41 -13.05
N TYR A 63 0.06 -3.63 -12.07
CA TYR A 63 -0.35 -4.18 -10.81
C TYR A 63 -1.86 -4.12 -10.63
N ASP A 64 -2.40 -5.18 -10.04
CA ASP A 64 -3.77 -5.18 -9.52
C ASP A 64 -3.67 -5.07 -8.01
N VAL A 65 -4.36 -4.09 -7.44
CA VAL A 65 -4.26 -3.77 -6.01
C VAL A 65 -5.63 -3.91 -5.38
N THR A 66 -5.70 -4.70 -4.32
CA THR A 66 -6.96 -4.91 -3.60
C THR A 66 -6.78 -4.50 -2.15
N PHE A 67 -7.69 -3.68 -1.67
CA PHE A 67 -7.70 -3.21 -0.29
C PHE A 67 -8.86 -3.88 0.44
N TYR A 68 -8.58 -4.45 1.61
CA TYR A 68 -9.54 -5.22 2.38
C TYR A 68 -9.75 -4.64 3.77
N ASN A 69 -10.93 -4.92 4.29
CA ASN A 69 -11.20 -4.78 5.71
C ASN A 69 -11.33 -6.21 6.27
N VAL A 70 -10.39 -6.59 7.12
CA VAL A 70 -10.36 -7.92 7.73
C VAL A 70 -10.82 -7.81 9.18
N ARG A 71 -11.84 -8.61 9.54
CA ARG A 71 -12.33 -8.71 10.90
C ARG A 71 -12.52 -10.18 11.25
N GLY A 72 -11.65 -10.69 12.13
CA GLY A 72 -11.68 -12.10 12.45
C GLY A 72 -11.43 -12.94 11.22
N PHE A 73 -12.38 -13.76 10.85
CA PHE A 73 -12.27 -14.60 9.65
C PHE A 73 -12.91 -13.96 8.43
N ASP A 74 -13.58 -12.82 8.59
CA ASP A 74 -14.23 -12.14 7.48
C ASP A 74 -13.26 -11.21 6.80
N ARG A 75 -13.31 -11.20 5.46
CA ARG A 75 -12.47 -10.33 4.65
C ARG A 75 -13.35 -9.69 3.58
N LYS A 76 -13.48 -8.38 3.67
CA LYS A 76 -14.33 -7.64 2.76
C LYS A 76 -13.49 -6.73 1.88
N ILE A 77 -13.73 -6.78 0.57
CA ILE A 77 -13.05 -5.89 -0.37
C ILE A 77 -13.62 -4.49 -0.20
N VAL A 78 -12.74 -3.54 0.08
CA VAL A 78 -13.12 -2.13 0.21
C VAL A 78 -12.93 -1.41 -1.12
N ARG A 79 -11.81 -1.65 -1.78
CA ARG A 79 -11.48 -0.99 -3.03
C ARG A 79 -10.56 -1.88 -3.84
N GLU A 80 -10.73 -1.84 -5.16
CA GLU A 80 -9.90 -2.63 -6.06
C GLU A 80 -9.50 -1.76 -7.23
N TYR A 81 -8.21 -1.77 -7.57
CA TYR A 81 -7.67 -1.04 -8.71
C TYR A 81 -6.95 -2.01 -9.62
N ASN A 82 -7.23 -1.94 -10.91
CA ASN A 82 -6.57 -2.78 -11.90
C ASN A 82 -5.63 -1.95 -12.75
N ASP A 83 -4.59 -2.61 -13.28
CA ASP A 83 -3.66 -2.00 -14.23
C ASP A 83 -3.00 -0.74 -13.69
N VAL A 84 -2.49 -0.84 -12.46
CA VAL A 84 -1.82 0.27 -11.77
C VAL A 84 -0.34 0.25 -12.15
N TYR A 85 0.19 1.39 -12.58
CA TYR A 85 1.62 1.51 -12.87
C TYR A 85 2.42 1.56 -11.57
N PHE A 86 3.69 1.14 -11.64
CA PHE A 86 4.52 1.05 -10.44
C PHE A 86 4.64 2.38 -9.71
N ASP A 87 4.64 3.49 -10.41
CA ASP A 87 4.76 4.82 -9.80
C ASP A 87 3.43 5.34 -9.27
N GLN A 88 2.33 4.62 -9.51
CA GLN A 88 1.02 4.94 -8.99
C GLN A 88 0.68 4.18 -7.73
N LEU A 89 1.49 3.18 -7.35
CA LEU A 89 1.21 2.37 -6.17
C LEU A 89 1.13 3.21 -4.91
N MET A 90 2.11 4.08 -4.70
CA MET A 90 2.15 4.90 -3.50
C MET A 90 0.98 5.88 -3.43
N PRO A 91 0.67 6.66 -4.47
CA PRO A 91 -0.49 7.54 -4.43
C PRO A 91 -1.81 6.80 -4.18
N PHE A 92 -2.02 5.67 -4.82
CA PHE A 92 -3.25 4.91 -4.61
C PHE A 92 -3.34 4.35 -3.20
N PHE A 93 -2.20 3.89 -2.67
CA PHE A 93 -2.14 3.43 -1.29
C PHE A 93 -2.51 4.56 -0.32
N GLU A 94 -1.89 5.72 -0.48
CA GLU A 94 -2.13 6.85 0.39
C GLU A 94 -3.57 7.34 0.30
N ASP A 95 -4.10 7.40 -0.91
CA ASP A 95 -5.46 7.87 -1.11
C ASP A 95 -6.49 6.93 -0.48
N THR A 96 -6.28 5.64 -0.61
CA THR A 96 -7.24 4.65 -0.14
C THR A 96 -7.16 4.45 1.37
N THR A 97 -5.96 4.40 1.93
CA THR A 97 -5.77 4.15 3.36
C THR A 97 -5.84 5.41 4.20
N GLY A 98 -5.58 6.56 3.61
CA GLY A 98 -5.44 7.81 4.35
C GLY A 98 -4.11 7.92 5.09
N MET A 99 -3.20 6.97 4.89
CA MET A 99 -1.90 6.96 5.53
C MET A 99 -0.83 7.36 4.53
N TYR A 100 0.11 8.18 4.94
CA TYR A 100 1.11 8.75 4.03
C TYR A 100 2.45 8.07 4.18
N LEU A 101 2.93 7.53 3.07
CA LEU A 101 4.28 6.96 2.97
C LEU A 101 5.28 8.01 2.50
N SER A 102 4.86 8.83 1.55
CA SER A 102 5.72 9.87 0.99
C SER A 102 6.03 10.97 1.99
N PHE A 103 5.17 11.15 2.98
CA PHE A 103 5.35 12.22 3.95
C PHE A 103 6.68 12.11 4.69
N GLY A 104 7.04 10.91 5.08
CA GLY A 104 8.30 10.70 5.77
C GLY A 104 9.51 11.02 4.92
N ALA A 105 9.40 10.88 3.61
CA ALA A 105 10.49 11.19 2.68
C ALA A 105 10.47 12.66 2.25
N MET A 106 9.38 13.37 2.49
CA MET A 106 9.19 14.71 1.98
C MET A 106 9.18 15.77 3.06
N HIS A 107 9.81 15.47 4.16
CA HIS A 107 9.86 16.42 5.27
C HIS A 107 10.47 17.76 4.88
N ILE A 108 11.22 17.78 3.80
CA ILE A 108 11.92 18.99 3.36
C ILE A 108 11.00 20.00 2.71
N ASP A 109 9.78 19.60 2.37
CA ASP A 109 8.86 20.44 1.63
C ASP A 109 7.53 20.59 2.36
N VAL A 110 7.64 21.03 3.59
CA VAL A 110 6.48 21.14 4.47
C VAL A 110 5.43 22.09 3.91
N ASN A 111 5.87 23.17 3.29
CA ASN A 111 4.93 24.18 2.78
C ASN A 111 4.03 23.64 1.68
N LYS A 112 4.55 22.74 0.89
CA LYS A 112 3.75 22.11 -0.16
C LYS A 112 2.89 21.00 0.40
N VAL A 113 3.41 20.25 1.35
CA VAL A 113 2.71 19.11 1.89
C VAL A 113 1.54 19.53 2.77
N ALA A 114 1.75 20.54 3.62
CA ALA A 114 0.73 20.93 4.60
C ALA A 114 -0.61 21.32 3.98
N PRO A 115 -0.65 22.19 2.96
CA PRO A 115 -1.94 22.52 2.34
C PRO A 115 -2.63 21.31 1.73
N LYS A 116 -1.84 20.42 1.14
CA LYS A 116 -2.35 19.23 0.52
C LYS A 116 -2.98 18.31 1.56
N ILE A 117 -2.33 18.16 2.70
CA ILE A 117 -2.83 17.32 3.78
C ILE A 117 -4.12 17.91 4.35
N LYS A 118 -4.18 19.21 4.52
CA LYS A 118 -5.38 19.87 5.04
C LYS A 118 -6.57 19.64 4.13
N ASN A 119 -6.37 19.80 2.83
CA ASN A 119 -7.45 19.58 1.87
C ASN A 119 -7.91 18.13 1.89
N TYR A 120 -6.96 17.23 2.05
CA TYR A 120 -7.26 15.82 2.12
C TYR A 120 -8.11 15.49 3.33
N ASP A 121 -7.76 16.04 4.50
CA ASP A 121 -8.48 15.80 5.73
C ASP A 121 -9.91 16.31 5.68
N LYS A 122 -10.13 17.42 5.00
CA LYS A 122 -11.47 17.97 4.86
C LYS A 122 -12.40 17.06 4.09
N ASN A 123 -11.85 16.25 3.21
CA ASN A 123 -12.63 15.36 2.38
C ASN A 123 -12.95 14.05 3.06
N ASN A 124 -12.40 13.84 4.22
CA ASN A 124 -12.68 12.66 5.02
C ASN A 124 -13.84 12.90 6.03
#